data_e94618620b751f37dcadaae2200b23e2
#
_entry.id   e94618620b751f37dcadaae2200b23e2
#
_cell.length_a   1.000
_cell.length_b   1.000
_cell.length_c   1.000
_cell.angle_alpha   90.00
_cell.angle_beta   90.00
_cell.angle_gamma   90.00
#
_symmetry.space_group_name_H-M   'P 1'
#
loop_
_entity.id
_entity.type
_entity.pdbx_description
1 polymer ?
#
loop_
_entity_poly.entity_id
_entity_poly.type
_entity_poly.pdbx_seq_one_letter_code
_entity_poly.pdbx_strand_id
1 'polypeptide(L)'
;MRKQRLRGGCIRTAGCCFCVYRRRNRRFGKSLVSIFSLPLGALRPFQKSKPFAEPDTIRFWNRPFFLVTLHVMITPDDIFRIADGAAFDAAALEIFRRQARECAPYREYLARIGVRTEHVDTPEKIPYLPIELFKTHTVYCGETPPEAVFTSSATTGMTPSRHPMRSLALYEQAFRTAFRNFYGDPAGLSLYALLPNYLRRKGSSLVYMADRLIADCGSGGFYLDDCEGLLAAMERDPKPKILLGVSYALWDLAERYAPKLRDTVVMETGGMKGYREEIPKEEFHRILCDAFGVGEIHSEYGMAELTSQAYSQGGNVFRCPGWMRVTARDVNDPFDQLPAGARGGLNIADLASWWSCAFIQTQDVGRVGADGAFVIEGRIDHSDIRGCNLLVQ
;
A
#
# COMPACT_ATOMS: atom_id res chain seq x y z
N MET A 1 -40.73 -0.84 25.09
CA MET A 1 -39.35 -0.87 25.62
C MET A 1 -39.00 -2.31 26.01
N ARG A 2 -38.19 -3.03 25.20
CA ARG A 2 -37.78 -4.41 25.48
C ARG A 2 -36.45 -4.40 26.23
N LYS A 3 -36.42 -4.93 27.43
CA LYS A 3 -35.21 -5.10 28.26
C LYS A 3 -34.22 -6.01 27.58
N GLN A 4 -33.04 -5.50 27.23
CA GLN A 4 -31.91 -6.30 26.73
C GLN A 4 -31.17 -6.89 27.93
N ARG A 5 -31.05 -8.24 27.98
CA ARG A 5 -30.22 -8.96 28.96
C ARG A 5 -28.76 -8.79 28.61
N LEU A 6 -27.99 -8.21 29.53
CA LEU A 6 -26.52 -8.16 29.48
C LEU A 6 -26.01 -9.49 30.04
N ARG A 7 -25.16 -10.19 29.29
CA ARG A 7 -24.40 -11.35 29.81
C ARG A 7 -23.00 -10.86 30.16
N GLY A 8 -22.63 -10.90 31.42
CA GLY A 8 -21.30 -10.59 31.93
C GLY A 8 -20.72 -11.78 32.69
N GLY A 9 -19.44 -12.03 32.55
CA GLY A 9 -18.67 -13.02 33.30
C GLY A 9 -17.54 -12.35 34.09
N CYS A 10 -17.21 -12.90 35.27
CA CYS A 10 -16.11 -12.40 36.10
C CYS A 10 -14.99 -13.45 36.11
N ILE A 11 -13.76 -13.04 35.75
CA ILE A 11 -12.56 -13.89 35.81
C ILE A 11 -11.67 -13.38 36.95
N ARG A 12 -11.25 -14.28 37.88
CA ARG A 12 -10.31 -13.97 38.97
C ARG A 12 -8.92 -14.48 38.60
N THR A 13 -7.92 -13.60 38.74
CA THR A 13 -6.49 -13.97 38.76
C THR A 13 -5.87 -13.40 40.03
N ALA A 14 -4.70 -13.92 40.41
CA ALA A 14 -4.02 -13.53 41.64
C ALA A 14 -3.78 -12.01 41.71
N GLY A 15 -4.63 -11.28 42.44
CA GLY A 15 -4.49 -9.86 42.74
C GLY A 15 -5.51 -8.90 42.12
N CYS A 16 -6.34 -9.32 41.14
CA CYS A 16 -7.37 -8.47 40.54
C CYS A 16 -8.62 -9.23 40.12
N CYS A 17 -9.78 -8.56 40.22
CA CYS A 17 -11.05 -9.07 39.70
C CYS A 17 -11.42 -8.34 38.41
N PHE A 18 -11.61 -9.07 37.32
CA PHE A 18 -11.97 -8.50 36.00
C PHE A 18 -13.43 -8.80 35.70
N CYS A 19 -14.22 -7.75 35.45
CA CYS A 19 -15.59 -7.88 34.95
C CYS A 19 -15.63 -7.65 33.45
N VAL A 20 -16.06 -8.65 32.69
CA VAL A 20 -16.14 -8.60 31.24
C VAL A 20 -17.58 -8.34 30.82
N TYR A 21 -17.83 -7.25 30.13
CA TYR A 21 -19.13 -6.94 29.51
C TYR A 21 -19.03 -6.97 28.01
N ARG A 22 -19.89 -7.76 27.36
CA ARG A 22 -19.99 -7.84 25.91
C ARG A 22 -21.23 -7.09 25.43
N ARG A 23 -21.04 -6.02 24.66
CA ARG A 23 -22.13 -5.27 24.03
C ARG A 23 -22.03 -5.41 22.51
N ARG A 24 -23.09 -5.91 21.87
CA ARG A 24 -23.17 -6.03 20.42
C ARG A 24 -23.68 -4.71 19.83
N ASN A 25 -22.85 -4.02 19.08
CA ASN A 25 -23.27 -2.81 18.38
C ASN A 25 -23.92 -3.20 17.05
N ARG A 26 -25.22 -2.97 16.91
CA ARG A 26 -26.00 -3.36 15.72
C ARG A 26 -25.65 -2.58 14.45
N ARG A 27 -24.94 -1.44 14.54
CA ARG A 27 -24.57 -0.65 13.36
C ARG A 27 -23.28 -1.10 12.68
N PHE A 28 -22.38 -1.80 13.38
CA PHE A 28 -21.05 -2.12 12.83
C PHE A 28 -20.67 -3.61 12.93
N GLY A 29 -21.57 -4.50 13.31
CA GLY A 29 -21.27 -5.94 13.37
C GLY A 29 -20.19 -6.37 14.38
N LYS A 30 -19.55 -5.44 15.09
CA LYS A 30 -18.44 -5.67 16.04
C LYS A 30 -18.95 -5.78 17.46
N SER A 31 -18.37 -6.74 18.23
CA SER A 31 -18.63 -6.88 19.67
C SER A 31 -17.63 -6.02 20.45
N LEU A 32 -18.10 -5.02 21.16
CA LEU A 32 -17.29 -4.32 22.16
C LEU A 32 -17.21 -5.16 23.43
N VAL A 33 -15.99 -5.49 23.84
CA VAL A 33 -15.71 -6.16 25.12
C VAL A 33 -15.07 -5.12 26.03
N SER A 34 -15.76 -4.75 27.12
CA SER A 34 -15.20 -3.86 28.14
C SER A 34 -14.78 -4.69 29.35
N ILE A 35 -13.52 -4.55 29.76
CA ILE A 35 -12.96 -5.22 30.94
C ILE A 35 -12.66 -4.16 31.99
N PHE A 36 -13.22 -4.33 33.17
CA PHE A 36 -12.96 -3.46 34.32
C PHE A 36 -12.09 -4.19 35.33
N SER A 37 -11.00 -3.56 35.78
CA SER A 37 -10.14 -4.04 36.83
C SER A 37 -10.44 -3.27 38.13
N LEU A 38 -10.73 -3.99 39.20
CA LEU A 38 -10.90 -3.44 40.53
C LEU A 38 -9.81 -3.99 41.48
N PRO A 39 -9.13 -3.16 42.28
CA PRO A 39 -8.18 -3.65 43.26
C PRO A 39 -8.91 -4.39 44.42
N LEU A 40 -8.32 -5.50 44.86
CA LEU A 40 -8.91 -6.44 45.85
C LEU A 40 -9.26 -5.83 47.21
N GLY A 41 -8.84 -4.61 47.52
CA GLY A 41 -9.11 -3.93 48.81
C GLY A 41 -10.49 -3.26 48.91
N ALA A 42 -11.34 -3.29 47.88
CA ALA A 42 -12.62 -2.58 47.85
C ALA A 42 -13.86 -3.45 48.10
N LEU A 43 -13.70 -4.75 48.32
CA LEU A 43 -14.82 -5.68 48.57
C LEU A 43 -14.91 -6.03 50.06
N ARG A 44 -15.83 -5.38 50.79
CA ARG A 44 -16.33 -5.90 52.09
C ARG A 44 -17.32 -7.04 51.83
N PRO A 45 -17.35 -8.09 52.68
CA PRO A 45 -18.28 -9.20 52.49
C PRO A 45 -19.73 -8.75 52.74
N PHE A 46 -20.58 -9.15 51.83
CA PHE A 46 -22.03 -8.92 51.88
C PHE A 46 -22.62 -9.77 53.02
N GLN A 47 -23.05 -9.14 54.13
CA GLN A 47 -23.94 -9.74 55.10
C GLN A 47 -25.38 -9.65 54.58
N LYS A 48 -26.05 -10.80 54.52
CA LYS A 48 -27.49 -10.90 54.25
C LYS A 48 -28.29 -10.34 55.42
N SER A 49 -29.06 -9.26 55.21
CA SER A 49 -30.20 -8.92 56.04
C SER A 49 -31.21 -8.03 55.32
N LYS A 50 -32.43 -8.59 55.17
CA LYS A 50 -33.79 -8.02 55.03
C LYS A 50 -34.16 -6.99 53.94
N PRO A 51 -35.42 -7.04 53.46
CA PRO A 51 -35.87 -6.30 52.31
C PRO A 51 -36.58 -4.98 52.66
N PHE A 52 -36.64 -4.10 51.63
CA PHE A 52 -37.47 -2.88 51.50
C PHE A 52 -36.96 -1.60 52.15
N ALA A 53 -36.47 -0.68 51.32
CA ALA A 53 -36.79 0.74 51.27
C ALA A 53 -36.25 1.34 49.96
N GLU A 54 -36.88 2.43 49.50
CA GLU A 54 -36.79 3.12 48.18
C GLU A 54 -35.40 3.47 47.63
N PRO A 55 -35.30 3.84 46.34
CA PRO A 55 -34.01 3.95 45.64
C PRO A 55 -33.29 5.23 46.07
N ASP A 56 -32.37 5.12 46.99
CA ASP A 56 -31.39 6.15 47.28
C ASP A 56 -30.41 6.30 46.11
N THR A 57 -30.32 7.51 45.66
CA THR A 57 -29.36 8.00 44.66
C THR A 57 -27.94 7.64 45.06
N ILE A 58 -27.34 6.68 44.37
CA ILE A 58 -25.92 6.34 44.55
C ILE A 58 -25.10 7.56 44.05
N ARG A 59 -24.59 8.36 44.99
CA ARG A 59 -23.59 9.38 44.70
C ARG A 59 -22.26 8.67 44.35
N PHE A 60 -21.94 8.63 43.09
CA PHE A 60 -20.61 8.25 42.63
C PHE A 60 -19.61 9.34 43.06
N TRP A 61 -18.67 9.02 43.90
CA TRP A 61 -17.55 9.86 44.24
C TRP A 61 -16.66 10.07 43.02
N ASN A 62 -16.33 11.32 42.72
CA ASN A 62 -15.49 11.80 41.63
C ASN A 62 -14.05 11.24 41.75
N ARG A 63 -13.82 10.01 41.29
CA ARG A 63 -12.48 9.51 40.98
C ARG A 63 -12.39 9.39 39.46
N PRO A 64 -11.27 9.84 38.85
CA PRO A 64 -11.12 9.72 37.41
C PRO A 64 -11.15 8.21 37.04
N PHE A 65 -12.19 7.82 36.33
CA PHE A 65 -12.21 6.52 35.66
C PHE A 65 -11.16 6.57 34.57
N PHE A 66 -10.07 5.85 34.71
CA PHE A 66 -9.20 5.56 33.59
C PHE A 66 -9.96 4.62 32.66
N LEU A 67 -10.50 5.19 31.60
CA LEU A 67 -11.00 4.43 30.47
C LEU A 67 -9.76 3.80 29.78
N VAL A 68 -9.45 2.56 30.10
CA VAL A 68 -8.48 1.79 29.31
C VAL A 68 -9.18 1.47 28.01
N THR A 69 -8.99 2.32 27.03
CA THR A 69 -9.37 2.03 25.65
C THR A 69 -8.50 0.87 25.21
N LEU A 70 -9.06 -0.34 25.13
CA LEU A 70 -8.43 -1.45 24.46
C LEU A 70 -8.23 -1.03 22.99
N HIS A 71 -7.05 -0.58 22.67
CA HIS A 71 -6.62 -0.48 21.27
C HIS A 71 -6.59 -1.91 20.73
N VAL A 72 -7.58 -2.25 19.90
CA VAL A 72 -7.48 -3.47 19.08
C VAL A 72 -6.33 -3.21 18.14
N MET A 73 -5.19 -3.84 18.40
CA MET A 73 -4.02 -3.73 17.54
C MET A 73 -4.41 -4.15 16.12
N ILE A 74 -4.15 -3.30 15.14
CA ILE A 74 -4.35 -3.64 13.73
C ILE A 74 -3.42 -4.78 13.35
N THR A 75 -3.90 -5.71 12.54
CA THR A 75 -3.11 -6.83 12.00
C THR A 75 -2.85 -6.62 10.51
N PRO A 76 -1.87 -7.33 9.89
CA PRO A 76 -1.66 -7.25 8.46
C PRO A 76 -2.92 -7.52 7.62
N ASP A 77 -3.78 -8.45 8.06
CA ASP A 77 -5.02 -8.80 7.35
C ASP A 77 -6.10 -7.70 7.43
N ASP A 78 -6.09 -6.89 8.49
CA ASP A 78 -7.06 -5.80 8.65
C ASP A 78 -6.84 -4.66 7.65
N ILE A 79 -5.62 -4.51 7.14
CA ILE A 79 -5.25 -3.49 6.15
C ILE A 79 -6.14 -3.60 4.91
N PHE A 80 -6.36 -4.82 4.40
CA PHE A 80 -7.15 -5.06 3.19
C PHE A 80 -8.65 -4.85 3.37
N ARG A 81 -9.10 -4.53 4.58
CA ARG A 81 -10.49 -4.20 4.94
C ARG A 81 -10.72 -2.72 5.19
N ILE A 82 -9.73 -1.88 4.95
CA ILE A 82 -9.84 -0.42 5.04
C ILE A 82 -10.87 0.05 4.02
N ALA A 83 -11.96 0.65 4.53
CA ALA A 83 -13.11 1.02 3.71
C ALA A 83 -13.24 2.53 3.48
N ASP A 84 -12.57 3.35 4.29
CA ASP A 84 -12.69 4.80 4.24
C ASP A 84 -11.41 5.51 4.73
N GLY A 85 -11.35 6.83 4.53
CA GLY A 85 -10.21 7.66 4.91
C GLY A 85 -9.92 7.67 6.40
N ALA A 86 -10.93 7.62 7.26
CA ALA A 86 -10.74 7.63 8.71
C ALA A 86 -10.13 6.30 9.20
N ALA A 87 -10.53 5.18 8.62
CA ALA A 87 -9.94 3.88 8.88
C ALA A 87 -8.47 3.82 8.41
N PHE A 88 -8.17 4.42 7.24
CA PHE A 88 -6.80 4.56 6.75
C PHE A 88 -5.95 5.40 7.71
N ASP A 89 -6.45 6.55 8.13
CA ASP A 89 -5.74 7.48 9.01
C ASP A 89 -5.37 6.84 10.35
N ALA A 90 -6.33 6.13 10.94
CA ALA A 90 -6.09 5.40 12.18
C ALA A 90 -5.04 4.29 12.01
N ALA A 91 -5.12 3.53 10.91
CA ALA A 91 -4.17 2.47 10.58
C ALA A 91 -2.76 3.04 10.31
N ALA A 92 -2.67 4.13 9.54
CA ALA A 92 -1.41 4.79 9.22
C ALA A 92 -0.67 5.25 10.48
N LEU A 93 -1.36 5.89 11.43
CA LEU A 93 -0.76 6.33 12.69
C LEU A 93 -0.29 5.15 13.55
N GLU A 94 -1.03 4.05 13.59
CA GLU A 94 -0.64 2.87 14.35
C GLU A 94 0.60 2.19 13.74
N ILE A 95 0.60 2.02 12.41
CA ILE A 95 1.73 1.45 11.67
C ILE A 95 2.96 2.36 11.80
N PHE A 96 2.81 3.69 11.68
CA PHE A 96 3.88 4.65 11.90
C PHE A 96 4.54 4.46 13.27
N ARG A 97 3.75 4.48 14.35
CA ARG A 97 4.27 4.31 15.72
C ARG A 97 5.01 2.98 15.91
N ARG A 98 4.53 1.94 15.28
CA ARG A 98 5.19 0.64 15.31
C ARG A 98 6.50 0.66 14.52
N GLN A 99 6.49 1.14 13.27
CA GLN A 99 7.68 1.16 12.41
C GLN A 99 8.75 2.13 12.89
N ALA A 100 8.36 3.24 13.53
CA ALA A 100 9.28 4.16 14.21
C ALA A 100 10.08 3.48 15.34
N ARG A 101 9.54 2.39 15.94
CA ARG A 101 10.25 1.60 16.95
C ARG A 101 11.02 0.43 16.35
N GLU A 102 10.42 -0.28 15.39
CA GLU A 102 10.89 -1.59 14.93
C GLU A 102 11.79 -1.51 13.68
N CYS A 103 11.62 -0.50 12.81
CA CYS A 103 12.44 -0.30 11.62
C CYS A 103 13.65 0.59 11.95
N ALA A 104 14.82 0.00 12.11
CA ALA A 104 16.02 0.73 12.54
C ALA A 104 16.38 1.91 11.62
N PRO A 105 16.41 1.81 10.27
CA PRO A 105 16.69 2.94 9.40
C PRO A 105 15.66 4.07 9.51
N TYR A 106 14.38 3.72 9.69
CA TYR A 106 13.33 4.73 9.84
C TYR A 106 13.43 5.44 11.19
N ARG A 107 13.67 4.72 12.27
CA ARG A 107 13.92 5.29 13.60
C ARG A 107 15.11 6.25 13.59
N GLU A 108 16.22 5.86 12.95
CA GLU A 108 17.40 6.72 12.83
C GLU A 108 17.12 7.97 12.02
N TYR A 109 16.42 7.84 10.90
CA TYR A 109 15.97 8.96 10.07
C TYR A 109 15.14 9.95 10.90
N LEU A 110 14.09 9.47 11.61
CA LEU A 110 13.24 10.31 12.46
C LEU A 110 14.05 11.06 13.54
N ALA A 111 15.01 10.37 14.16
CA ALA A 111 15.89 10.98 15.16
C ALA A 111 16.77 12.11 14.55
N ARG A 112 17.32 11.90 13.33
CA ARG A 112 18.16 12.88 12.64
C ARG A 112 17.39 14.13 12.22
N ILE A 113 16.13 13.99 11.82
CA ILE A 113 15.27 15.13 11.48
C ILE A 113 14.57 15.75 12.71
N GLY A 114 14.87 15.27 13.92
CA GLY A 114 14.36 15.82 15.18
C GLY A 114 12.86 15.55 15.43
N VAL A 115 12.26 14.57 14.74
CA VAL A 115 10.84 14.24 14.90
C VAL A 115 10.62 13.37 16.13
N ARG A 116 9.76 13.82 17.02
CA ARG A 116 9.29 13.08 18.19
C ARG A 116 7.99 12.35 17.85
N THR A 117 8.03 11.03 17.88
CA THR A 117 6.91 10.16 17.45
C THR A 117 5.63 10.40 18.21
N GLU A 118 5.71 10.80 19.48
CA GLU A 118 4.56 11.15 20.32
C GLU A 118 3.84 12.45 19.88
N HIS A 119 4.49 13.30 19.07
CA HIS A 119 3.89 14.52 18.52
C HIS A 119 3.24 14.31 17.14
N VAL A 120 3.40 13.12 16.55
CA VAL A 120 2.74 12.76 15.30
C VAL A 120 1.36 12.19 15.62
N ASP A 121 0.37 13.04 15.57
CA ASP A 121 -1.03 12.77 15.95
C ASP A 121 -1.99 12.75 14.74
N THR A 122 -1.53 13.21 13.57
CA THR A 122 -2.27 13.15 12.31
C THR A 122 -1.40 12.55 11.19
N PRO A 123 -2.00 11.91 10.16
CA PRO A 123 -1.26 11.31 9.05
C PRO A 123 -0.39 12.30 8.28
N GLU A 124 -0.80 13.56 8.18
CA GLU A 124 -0.07 14.62 7.46
C GLU A 124 1.27 14.93 8.12
N LYS A 125 1.40 14.66 9.42
CA LYS A 125 2.65 14.85 10.17
C LYS A 125 3.60 13.67 10.09
N ILE A 126 3.21 12.57 9.45
CA ILE A 126 4.08 11.39 9.30
C ILE A 126 5.20 11.72 8.32
N PRO A 127 6.49 11.68 8.74
CA PRO A 127 7.60 11.86 7.81
C PRO A 127 7.77 10.67 6.89
N TYR A 128 8.03 10.92 5.63
CA TYR A 128 8.27 9.91 4.62
C TYR A 128 9.76 9.62 4.47
N LEU A 129 10.14 8.36 4.51
CA LEU A 129 11.51 7.87 4.37
C LEU A 129 12.00 8.06 2.93
N PRO A 130 13.14 8.74 2.67
CA PRO A 130 13.71 8.82 1.34
C PRO A 130 13.96 7.43 0.74
N ILE A 131 13.47 7.19 -0.48
CA ILE A 131 13.52 5.88 -1.16
C ILE A 131 14.96 5.38 -1.36
N GLU A 132 15.92 6.30 -1.46
CA GLU A 132 17.34 5.99 -1.63
C GLU A 132 17.91 5.17 -0.47
N LEU A 133 17.28 5.24 0.70
CA LEU A 133 17.72 4.43 1.84
C LEU A 133 17.57 2.94 1.61
N PHE A 134 16.69 2.50 0.71
CA PHE A 134 16.62 1.09 0.30
C PHE A 134 17.85 0.61 -0.50
N LYS A 135 18.69 1.53 -1.01
CA LYS A 135 19.97 1.20 -1.67
C LYS A 135 21.09 0.96 -0.68
N THR A 136 21.05 1.62 0.46
CA THR A 136 22.17 1.71 1.41
C THR A 136 21.89 1.06 2.76
N HIS A 137 20.61 0.88 3.11
CA HIS A 137 20.18 0.32 4.39
C HIS A 137 19.23 -0.86 4.19
N THR A 138 19.17 -1.74 5.17
CA THR A 138 18.15 -2.79 5.23
C THR A 138 16.90 -2.22 5.90
N VAL A 139 15.95 -1.69 5.10
CA VAL A 139 14.67 -1.16 5.58
C VAL A 139 13.76 -2.33 5.92
N TYR A 140 13.76 -2.73 7.18
CA TYR A 140 13.10 -3.95 7.64
C TYR A 140 12.73 -3.88 9.13
N CYS A 141 11.60 -4.48 9.50
CA CYS A 141 11.10 -4.54 10.87
C CYS A 141 11.28 -5.94 11.45
N GLY A 142 11.99 -6.02 12.59
CA GLY A 142 12.22 -7.26 13.32
C GLY A 142 13.44 -8.06 12.85
N GLU A 143 13.64 -9.25 13.47
CA GLU A 143 14.83 -10.07 13.31
C GLU A 143 14.58 -11.36 12.51
N THR A 144 13.31 -11.69 12.24
CA THR A 144 12.97 -12.89 11.47
C THR A 144 13.52 -12.77 10.05
N PRO A 145 14.25 -13.77 9.54
CA PRO A 145 14.76 -13.74 8.17
C PRO A 145 13.65 -13.50 7.14
N PRO A 146 13.89 -12.70 6.10
CA PRO A 146 12.92 -12.50 5.04
C PRO A 146 12.80 -13.76 4.16
N GLU A 147 11.56 -14.04 3.68
CA GLU A 147 11.30 -15.13 2.72
C GLU A 147 11.88 -14.82 1.34
N ALA A 148 11.96 -13.54 0.97
CA ALA A 148 12.57 -13.09 -0.27
C ALA A 148 13.17 -11.69 -0.12
N VAL A 149 14.03 -11.29 -1.07
CA VAL A 149 14.50 -9.91 -1.21
C VAL A 149 14.23 -9.48 -2.64
N PHE A 150 13.33 -8.50 -2.80
CA PHE A 150 13.12 -7.87 -4.10
C PHE A 150 14.17 -6.80 -4.36
N THR A 151 14.54 -6.64 -5.64
CA THR A 151 15.58 -5.70 -6.06
C THR A 151 15.09 -4.86 -7.23
N SER A 152 15.40 -3.57 -7.22
CA SER A 152 15.11 -2.70 -8.34
C SER A 152 16.01 -3.00 -9.55
N SER A 153 15.54 -2.62 -10.75
CA SER A 153 16.37 -2.66 -11.95
C SER A 153 17.35 -1.50 -11.89
N ALA A 154 18.58 -1.73 -11.44
CA ALA A 154 19.63 -0.73 -11.56
C ALA A 154 20.19 -0.69 -12.99
N THR A 155 20.44 0.51 -13.53
CA THR A 155 21.27 0.69 -14.71
C THR A 155 22.71 0.33 -14.36
N THR A 156 23.51 -0.04 -15.37
CA THR A 156 24.90 -0.48 -15.19
C THR A 156 25.69 0.53 -14.34
N GLY A 157 26.25 0.06 -13.23
CA GLY A 157 27.05 0.88 -12.31
C GLY A 157 26.29 1.51 -11.15
N MET A 158 24.95 1.37 -11.06
CA MET A 158 24.16 1.86 -9.92
C MET A 158 23.84 0.72 -8.92
N THR A 159 23.84 1.05 -7.63
CA THR A 159 23.41 0.12 -6.58
C THR A 159 21.90 -0.07 -6.65
N PRO A 160 21.39 -1.30 -6.79
CA PRO A 160 19.96 -1.56 -6.77
C PRO A 160 19.40 -1.36 -5.36
N SER A 161 18.17 -0.91 -5.27
CA SER A 161 17.41 -0.96 -4.02
C SER A 161 17.12 -2.40 -3.64
N ARG A 162 17.02 -2.66 -2.35
CA ARG A 162 16.74 -3.99 -1.78
C ARG A 162 15.59 -3.91 -0.80
N HIS A 163 14.53 -4.64 -1.07
CA HIS A 163 13.35 -4.70 -0.20
C HIS A 163 13.19 -6.13 0.34
N PRO A 164 13.55 -6.38 1.61
CA PRO A 164 13.34 -7.66 2.24
C PRO A 164 11.85 -7.89 2.52
N MET A 165 11.31 -8.97 1.99
CA MET A 165 9.92 -9.40 2.18
C MET A 165 9.85 -10.46 3.26
N ARG A 166 9.31 -10.13 4.42
CA ARG A 166 9.13 -11.08 5.52
C ARG A 166 8.08 -12.14 5.21
N SER A 167 7.04 -11.77 4.46
CA SER A 167 5.94 -12.64 4.08
C SER A 167 5.58 -12.43 2.62
N LEU A 168 5.84 -13.43 1.80
CA LEU A 168 5.36 -13.47 0.42
C LEU A 168 3.84 -13.59 0.36
N ALA A 169 3.23 -14.27 1.33
CA ALA A 169 1.77 -14.36 1.43
C ALA A 169 1.11 -12.98 1.59
N LEU A 170 1.71 -12.06 2.37
CA LEU A 170 1.22 -10.68 2.50
C LEU A 170 1.34 -9.91 1.17
N TYR A 171 2.46 -10.06 0.47
CA TYR A 171 2.66 -9.47 -0.85
C TYR A 171 1.66 -10.01 -1.86
N GLU A 172 1.45 -11.34 -1.88
CA GLU A 172 0.46 -12.00 -2.74
C GLU A 172 -0.96 -11.52 -2.43
N GLN A 173 -1.32 -11.37 -1.17
CA GLN A 173 -2.62 -10.84 -0.78
C GLN A 173 -2.80 -9.38 -1.25
N ALA A 174 -1.75 -8.55 -1.16
CA ALA A 174 -1.78 -7.16 -1.60
C ALA A 174 -2.08 -7.06 -3.10
N PHE A 175 -1.24 -7.66 -3.96
CA PHE A 175 -1.42 -7.53 -5.40
C PHE A 175 -2.66 -8.26 -5.91
N ARG A 176 -3.03 -9.44 -5.35
CA ARG A 176 -4.26 -10.15 -5.74
C ARG A 176 -5.51 -9.37 -5.38
N THR A 177 -5.54 -8.74 -4.19
CA THR A 177 -6.68 -7.93 -3.79
C THR A 177 -6.78 -6.66 -4.63
N ALA A 178 -5.64 -5.98 -4.89
CA ALA A 178 -5.60 -4.83 -5.77
C ALA A 178 -6.04 -5.21 -7.19
N PHE A 179 -5.48 -6.28 -7.77
CA PHE A 179 -5.87 -6.75 -9.10
C PHE A 179 -7.39 -7.03 -9.22
N ARG A 180 -7.96 -7.73 -8.23
CA ARG A 180 -9.41 -8.01 -8.21
C ARG A 180 -10.26 -6.74 -8.13
N ASN A 181 -9.80 -5.73 -7.41
CA ASN A 181 -10.52 -4.46 -7.30
C ASN A 181 -10.59 -3.70 -8.63
N PHE A 182 -9.58 -3.83 -9.48
CA PHE A 182 -9.48 -3.10 -10.74
C PHE A 182 -9.92 -3.92 -11.96
N TYR A 183 -9.68 -5.23 -11.96
CA TYR A 183 -9.86 -6.11 -13.14
C TYR A 183 -10.79 -7.30 -12.91
N GLY A 184 -11.28 -7.48 -11.68
CA GLY A 184 -12.16 -8.61 -11.35
C GLY A 184 -11.42 -9.90 -11.05
N ASP A 185 -12.12 -11.02 -11.13
CA ASP A 185 -11.56 -12.32 -10.81
C ASP A 185 -10.57 -12.79 -11.91
N PRO A 186 -9.30 -13.06 -11.58
CA PRO A 186 -8.31 -13.51 -12.54
C PRO A 186 -8.71 -14.82 -13.26
N ALA A 187 -9.49 -15.72 -12.65
CA ALA A 187 -9.92 -16.97 -13.28
C ALA A 187 -10.73 -16.75 -14.57
N GLY A 188 -11.38 -15.60 -14.72
CA GLY A 188 -12.11 -15.20 -15.93
C GLY A 188 -11.26 -14.60 -17.04
N LEU A 189 -9.95 -14.42 -16.83
CA LEU A 189 -9.04 -13.72 -17.71
C LEU A 189 -7.90 -14.64 -18.17
N SER A 190 -7.15 -14.18 -19.18
CA SER A 190 -5.83 -14.70 -19.53
C SER A 190 -4.81 -13.58 -19.41
N LEU A 191 -3.66 -13.86 -18.81
CA LEU A 191 -2.60 -12.87 -18.64
C LEU A 191 -1.36 -13.25 -19.43
N TYR A 192 -0.99 -12.40 -20.38
CA TYR A 192 0.18 -12.51 -21.23
C TYR A 192 1.20 -11.46 -20.81
N ALA A 193 2.40 -11.89 -20.42
CA ALA A 193 3.45 -10.99 -19.91
C ALA A 193 4.62 -10.86 -20.90
N LEU A 194 4.72 -9.70 -21.55
CA LEU A 194 5.83 -9.34 -22.44
C LEU A 194 6.88 -8.59 -21.63
N LEU A 195 7.77 -9.34 -20.95
CA LEU A 195 8.75 -8.84 -20.01
C LEU A 195 10.19 -9.30 -20.41
N PRO A 196 10.74 -8.82 -21.54
CA PRO A 196 12.07 -9.18 -21.96
C PRO A 196 13.12 -8.78 -20.91
N ASN A 197 14.16 -9.59 -20.76
CA ASN A 197 15.26 -9.42 -19.77
C ASN A 197 14.88 -9.54 -18.29
N TYR A 198 13.61 -9.56 -17.92
CA TYR A 198 13.21 -9.63 -16.50
C TYR A 198 13.36 -11.03 -15.88
N LEU A 199 13.09 -12.10 -16.65
CA LEU A 199 13.26 -13.48 -16.14
C LEU A 199 14.72 -13.83 -15.86
N ARG A 200 15.68 -13.14 -16.48
CA ARG A 200 17.11 -13.33 -16.20
C ARG A 200 17.55 -12.70 -14.87
N ARG A 201 16.70 -11.83 -14.28
CA ARG A 201 16.99 -11.12 -13.03
C ARG A 201 16.26 -11.80 -11.87
N LYS A 202 17.01 -12.45 -11.01
CA LYS A 202 16.49 -12.95 -9.73
C LYS A 202 16.06 -11.76 -8.86
N GLY A 203 14.91 -11.87 -8.18
CA GLY A 203 14.43 -10.86 -7.24
C GLY A 203 13.59 -9.72 -7.84
N SER A 204 13.02 -9.86 -9.04
CA SER A 204 12.05 -8.90 -9.57
C SER A 204 10.66 -9.13 -8.94
N SER A 205 10.13 -8.11 -8.22
CA SER A 205 8.77 -8.14 -7.68
C SER A 205 7.72 -8.22 -8.79
N LEU A 206 7.93 -7.50 -9.89
CA LEU A 206 7.04 -7.53 -11.07
C LEU A 206 6.92 -8.93 -11.68
N VAL A 207 8.05 -9.63 -11.87
CA VAL A 207 8.04 -11.00 -12.40
C VAL A 207 7.33 -11.95 -11.44
N TYR A 208 7.59 -11.83 -10.15
CA TYR A 208 6.91 -12.64 -9.14
C TYR A 208 5.40 -12.43 -9.17
N MET A 209 4.95 -11.16 -9.21
CA MET A 209 3.54 -10.81 -9.31
C MET A 209 2.90 -11.37 -10.58
N ALA A 210 3.53 -11.16 -11.75
CA ALA A 210 3.03 -11.65 -13.02
C ALA A 210 2.92 -13.19 -13.04
N ASP A 211 3.93 -13.91 -12.52
CA ASP A 211 3.93 -15.38 -12.41
C ASP A 211 2.71 -15.89 -11.62
N ARG A 212 2.46 -15.29 -10.45
CA ARG A 212 1.33 -15.68 -9.61
C ARG A 212 -0.02 -15.33 -10.23
N LEU A 213 -0.14 -14.16 -10.87
CA LEU A 213 -1.38 -13.77 -11.55
C LEU A 213 -1.64 -14.65 -12.79
N ILE A 214 -0.61 -15.03 -13.57
CA ILE A 214 -0.75 -16.00 -14.66
C ILE A 214 -1.27 -17.34 -14.12
N ALA A 215 -0.72 -17.82 -13.01
CA ALA A 215 -1.17 -19.05 -12.37
C ALA A 215 -2.64 -18.94 -11.89
N ASP A 216 -3.03 -17.80 -11.32
CA ASP A 216 -4.41 -17.55 -10.87
C ASP A 216 -5.40 -17.47 -12.06
N CYS A 217 -4.96 -16.94 -13.22
CA CYS A 217 -5.75 -16.94 -14.47
C CYS A 217 -5.89 -18.36 -15.07
N GLY A 218 -4.93 -19.24 -14.82
CA GLY A 218 -4.86 -20.59 -15.41
C GLY A 218 -4.62 -20.60 -16.93
N SER A 219 -4.33 -19.43 -17.52
CA SER A 219 -4.08 -19.26 -18.97
C SER A 219 -3.24 -17.99 -19.22
N GLY A 220 -2.52 -17.96 -20.35
CA GLY A 220 -1.52 -16.96 -20.67
C GLY A 220 -0.10 -17.50 -20.47
N GLY A 221 0.84 -16.62 -20.20
CA GLY A 221 2.24 -17.00 -19.99
C GLY A 221 3.22 -15.85 -20.16
N PHE A 222 4.52 -16.15 -19.96
CA PHE A 222 5.60 -15.23 -20.21
C PHE A 222 6.10 -15.33 -21.65
N TYR A 223 6.25 -14.16 -22.29
CA TYR A 223 6.86 -14.01 -23.59
C TYR A 223 7.98 -12.99 -23.46
N LEU A 224 9.20 -13.41 -23.82
CA LEU A 224 10.39 -12.58 -23.68
C LEU A 224 10.67 -11.81 -24.97
N ASP A 225 10.98 -12.58 -26.01
CA ASP A 225 11.35 -12.10 -27.33
C ASP A 225 10.49 -12.76 -28.44
N ASP A 226 9.66 -13.73 -28.09
CA ASP A 226 8.78 -14.46 -29.01
C ASP A 226 7.45 -13.72 -29.24
N CYS A 227 7.52 -12.62 -29.97
CA CYS A 227 6.34 -11.83 -30.31
C CYS A 227 5.35 -12.58 -31.21
N GLU A 228 5.82 -13.41 -32.13
CA GLU A 228 4.96 -14.20 -33.02
C GLU A 228 4.19 -15.26 -32.26
N GLY A 229 4.88 -16.00 -31.37
CA GLY A 229 4.25 -16.95 -30.47
C GLY A 229 3.24 -16.31 -29.53
N LEU A 230 3.56 -15.10 -28.98
CA LEU A 230 2.65 -14.30 -28.19
C LEU A 230 1.35 -14.00 -28.94
N LEU A 231 1.47 -13.40 -30.14
CA LEU A 231 0.32 -13.00 -30.94
C LEU A 231 -0.53 -14.20 -31.36
N ALA A 232 0.11 -15.29 -31.79
CA ALA A 232 -0.57 -16.52 -32.14
C ALA A 232 -1.28 -17.18 -30.96
N ALA A 233 -0.75 -17.08 -29.74
CA ALA A 233 -1.40 -17.58 -28.52
C ALA A 233 -2.60 -16.72 -28.15
N MET A 234 -2.45 -15.39 -28.19
CA MET A 234 -3.52 -14.44 -27.89
C MET A 234 -4.68 -14.53 -28.87
N GLU A 235 -4.42 -14.76 -30.16
CA GLU A 235 -5.44 -14.90 -31.19
C GLU A 235 -6.31 -16.16 -30.98
N ARG A 236 -5.70 -17.25 -30.53
CA ARG A 236 -6.40 -18.54 -30.27
C ARG A 236 -7.16 -18.56 -28.95
N ASP A 237 -6.87 -17.63 -28.05
CA ASP A 237 -7.46 -17.58 -26.72
C ASP A 237 -8.84 -16.90 -26.76
N PRO A 238 -9.93 -17.61 -26.39
CA PRO A 238 -11.27 -17.04 -26.41
C PRO A 238 -11.61 -16.16 -25.20
N LYS A 239 -10.77 -16.17 -24.14
CA LYS A 239 -11.02 -15.38 -22.94
C LYS A 239 -10.69 -13.90 -23.15
N PRO A 240 -11.28 -12.97 -22.36
CA PRO A 240 -10.75 -11.65 -22.21
C PRO A 240 -9.30 -11.70 -21.72
N LYS A 241 -8.46 -10.84 -22.25
CA LYS A 241 -7.00 -10.89 -22.08
C LYS A 241 -6.44 -9.62 -21.45
N ILE A 242 -5.37 -9.79 -20.69
CA ILE A 242 -4.49 -8.69 -20.30
C ILE A 242 -3.12 -8.96 -20.92
N LEU A 243 -2.63 -8.02 -21.73
CA LEU A 243 -1.26 -7.98 -22.21
C LEU A 243 -0.47 -7.01 -21.31
N LEU A 244 0.25 -7.57 -20.34
CA LEU A 244 1.16 -6.81 -19.48
C LEU A 244 2.53 -6.73 -20.12
N GLY A 245 3.03 -5.53 -20.38
CA GLY A 245 4.35 -5.39 -20.98
C GLY A 245 5.11 -4.17 -20.49
N VAL A 246 6.45 -4.24 -20.55
CA VAL A 246 7.27 -3.03 -20.33
C VAL A 246 7.14 -2.10 -21.52
N SER A 247 7.17 -0.79 -21.25
CA SER A 247 6.85 0.24 -22.25
C SER A 247 7.62 0.07 -23.56
N TYR A 248 8.94 -0.15 -23.51
CA TYR A 248 9.74 -0.31 -24.72
C TYR A 248 9.38 -1.57 -25.53
N ALA A 249 9.03 -2.68 -24.84
CA ALA A 249 8.69 -3.93 -25.52
C ALA A 249 7.31 -3.87 -26.19
N LEU A 250 6.35 -3.20 -25.54
CA LEU A 250 5.05 -2.92 -26.16
C LEU A 250 5.20 -2.01 -27.39
N TRP A 251 6.10 -1.03 -27.32
CA TRP A 251 6.38 -0.17 -28.47
C TRP A 251 7.02 -0.96 -29.62
N ASP A 252 8.00 -1.84 -29.32
CA ASP A 252 8.60 -2.71 -30.33
C ASP A 252 7.57 -3.64 -31.00
N LEU A 253 6.66 -4.20 -30.20
CA LEU A 253 5.55 -5.04 -30.68
C LEU A 253 4.60 -4.22 -31.59
N ALA A 254 4.27 -3.00 -31.19
CA ALA A 254 3.40 -2.09 -31.93
C ALA A 254 4.00 -1.73 -33.29
N GLU A 255 5.28 -1.34 -33.34
CA GLU A 255 5.94 -0.95 -34.58
C GLU A 255 6.16 -2.10 -35.56
N ARG A 256 6.52 -3.29 -35.04
CA ARG A 256 6.86 -4.43 -35.93
C ARG A 256 5.64 -5.13 -36.48
N TYR A 257 4.54 -5.22 -35.70
CA TYR A 257 3.41 -6.08 -36.04
C TYR A 257 2.09 -5.32 -36.17
N ALA A 258 1.93 -4.18 -35.50
CA ALA A 258 0.69 -3.41 -35.41
C ALA A 258 -0.56 -4.30 -35.23
N PRO A 259 -0.56 -5.23 -34.29
CA PRO A 259 -1.59 -6.25 -34.17
C PRO A 259 -2.89 -5.64 -33.67
N LYS A 260 -4.01 -5.90 -34.36
CA LYS A 260 -5.34 -5.48 -33.90
C LYS A 260 -5.85 -6.49 -32.87
N LEU A 261 -5.66 -6.18 -31.60
CA LEU A 261 -6.01 -7.07 -30.49
C LEU A 261 -7.53 -7.05 -30.22
N ARG A 262 -8.09 -8.21 -29.86
CA ARG A 262 -9.52 -8.35 -29.53
C ARG A 262 -9.67 -8.71 -28.07
N ASP A 263 -10.66 -8.13 -27.39
CA ASP A 263 -10.98 -8.40 -25.98
C ASP A 263 -9.73 -8.37 -25.10
N THR A 264 -8.90 -7.34 -25.29
CA THR A 264 -7.59 -7.22 -24.66
C THR A 264 -7.42 -5.86 -24.00
N VAL A 265 -7.10 -5.89 -22.71
CA VAL A 265 -6.53 -4.75 -21.98
C VAL A 265 -5.02 -4.77 -22.20
N VAL A 266 -4.48 -3.72 -22.80
CA VAL A 266 -3.03 -3.53 -22.90
C VAL A 266 -2.58 -2.72 -21.69
N MET A 267 -1.73 -3.31 -20.85
CA MET A 267 -1.23 -2.74 -19.61
C MET A 267 0.28 -2.55 -19.71
N GLU A 268 0.72 -1.29 -19.69
CA GLU A 268 2.14 -1.00 -19.65
C GLU A 268 2.62 -0.83 -18.21
N THR A 269 3.90 -1.14 -18.00
CA THR A 269 4.59 -0.91 -16.71
C THR A 269 6.03 -0.48 -16.93
N GLY A 270 6.57 0.27 -15.98
CA GLY A 270 7.94 0.80 -16.05
C GLY A 270 8.06 1.95 -17.07
N GLY A 271 9.25 2.16 -17.61
CA GLY A 271 9.56 3.21 -18.59
C GLY A 271 10.43 2.68 -19.70
N MET A 272 10.95 3.56 -20.57
CA MET A 272 11.81 3.19 -21.70
C MET A 272 13.17 2.64 -21.27
N LYS A 273 13.62 2.94 -20.05
CA LYS A 273 14.85 2.40 -19.40
C LYS A 273 16.11 2.56 -20.26
N GLY A 274 16.18 3.62 -21.07
CA GLY A 274 17.28 3.89 -21.98
C GLY A 274 17.34 3.00 -23.23
N TYR A 275 16.33 2.13 -23.46
CA TYR A 275 16.22 1.35 -24.70
C TYR A 275 15.64 2.18 -25.85
N ARG A 276 14.83 3.19 -25.52
CA ARG A 276 14.23 4.15 -26.45
C ARG A 276 14.26 5.55 -25.86
N GLU A 277 14.10 6.55 -26.72
CA GLU A 277 13.89 7.94 -26.30
C GLU A 277 12.59 8.07 -25.51
N GLU A 278 12.63 8.84 -24.44
CA GLU A 278 11.45 9.16 -23.63
C GLU A 278 10.59 10.17 -24.40
N ILE A 279 9.33 9.84 -24.61
CA ILE A 279 8.33 10.72 -25.23
C ILE A 279 7.18 10.98 -24.22
N PRO A 280 6.37 12.04 -24.45
CA PRO A 280 5.18 12.30 -23.62
C PRO A 280 4.28 11.05 -23.55
N LYS A 281 3.75 10.79 -22.35
CA LYS A 281 2.96 9.59 -22.08
C LYS A 281 1.72 9.50 -22.96
N GLU A 282 1.07 10.62 -23.21
CA GLU A 282 -0.11 10.70 -24.08
C GLU A 282 0.23 10.32 -25.53
N GLU A 283 1.39 10.73 -26.02
CA GLU A 283 1.85 10.36 -27.36
C GLU A 283 2.17 8.87 -27.44
N PHE A 284 2.87 8.36 -26.44
CA PHE A 284 3.17 6.92 -26.34
C PHE A 284 1.88 6.08 -26.32
N HIS A 285 0.91 6.44 -25.47
CA HIS A 285 -0.36 5.72 -25.40
C HIS A 285 -1.13 5.79 -26.72
N ARG A 286 -1.13 6.95 -27.41
CA ARG A 286 -1.75 7.08 -28.74
C ARG A 286 -1.13 6.12 -29.76
N ILE A 287 0.21 6.03 -29.81
CA ILE A 287 0.90 5.08 -30.69
C ILE A 287 0.45 3.64 -30.41
N LEU A 288 0.38 3.25 -29.13
CA LEU A 288 -0.05 1.90 -28.78
C LEU A 288 -1.54 1.66 -29.07
N CYS A 289 -2.42 2.62 -28.82
CA CYS A 289 -3.85 2.52 -29.14
C CYS A 289 -4.05 2.33 -30.65
N ASP A 290 -3.37 3.13 -31.47
CA ASP A 290 -3.44 3.06 -32.92
C ASP A 290 -2.95 1.71 -33.46
N ALA A 291 -1.84 1.19 -32.93
CA ALA A 291 -1.26 -0.08 -33.34
C ALA A 291 -2.10 -1.28 -32.92
N PHE A 292 -2.50 -1.32 -31.66
CA PHE A 292 -3.23 -2.47 -31.09
C PHE A 292 -4.73 -2.44 -31.35
N GLY A 293 -5.28 -1.30 -31.79
CA GLY A 293 -6.71 -1.15 -32.03
C GLY A 293 -7.54 -1.16 -30.76
N VAL A 294 -6.99 -0.69 -29.65
CA VAL A 294 -7.66 -0.56 -28.34
C VAL A 294 -7.98 0.90 -28.04
N GLY A 295 -9.03 1.15 -27.24
CA GLY A 295 -9.45 2.51 -26.93
C GLY A 295 -8.55 3.22 -25.92
N GLU A 296 -7.96 2.47 -25.01
CA GLU A 296 -7.17 2.98 -23.89
C GLU A 296 -5.98 2.07 -23.60
N ILE A 297 -4.90 2.65 -23.12
CA ILE A 297 -3.78 1.90 -22.53
C ILE A 297 -3.87 2.03 -21.01
N HIS A 298 -3.89 0.89 -20.34
CA HIS A 298 -3.79 0.81 -18.89
C HIS A 298 -2.34 0.90 -18.46
N SER A 299 -2.10 1.30 -17.22
CA SER A 299 -0.75 1.36 -16.65
C SER A 299 -0.74 0.75 -15.25
N GLU A 300 0.33 0.02 -14.93
CA GLU A 300 0.64 -0.44 -13.60
C GLU A 300 1.75 0.43 -13.01
N TYR A 301 1.54 0.94 -11.80
CA TYR A 301 2.54 1.68 -11.05
C TYR A 301 2.93 0.90 -9.82
N GLY A 302 4.14 0.40 -9.82
CA GLY A 302 4.78 -0.31 -8.74
C GLY A 302 6.30 -0.17 -8.78
N MET A 303 6.94 -0.55 -7.71
CA MET A 303 8.40 -0.56 -7.59
C MET A 303 8.85 -1.61 -6.59
N ALA A 304 10.14 -1.95 -6.62
CA ALA A 304 10.67 -2.96 -5.70
C ALA A 304 10.48 -2.61 -4.23
N GLU A 305 10.45 -1.32 -3.90
CA GLU A 305 10.32 -0.76 -2.57
C GLU A 305 8.90 -0.75 -2.01
N LEU A 306 7.89 -0.95 -2.87
CA LEU A 306 6.48 -1.03 -2.49
C LEU A 306 5.99 -2.48 -2.39
N THR A 307 4.97 -2.70 -1.58
CA THR A 307 4.25 -3.97 -1.48
C THR A 307 2.97 -3.97 -2.32
N SER A 308 2.46 -2.78 -2.63
CA SER A 308 1.22 -2.60 -3.39
C SER A 308 1.46 -1.94 -4.75
N GLN A 309 0.45 -2.02 -5.63
CA GLN A 309 0.41 -1.39 -6.94
C GLN A 309 -0.76 -0.42 -7.03
N ALA A 310 -0.56 0.68 -7.77
CA ALA A 310 -1.65 1.51 -8.26
C ALA A 310 -1.87 1.25 -9.76
N TYR A 311 -3.09 1.45 -10.22
CA TYR A 311 -3.46 1.20 -11.62
C TYR A 311 -4.10 2.42 -12.26
N SER A 312 -3.75 2.65 -13.52
CA SER A 312 -4.48 3.53 -14.42
C SER A 312 -5.26 2.68 -15.43
N GLN A 313 -6.55 2.94 -15.56
CA GLN A 313 -7.42 2.28 -16.55
C GLN A 313 -7.63 3.17 -17.78
N GLY A 314 -6.76 4.14 -18.00
CA GLY A 314 -6.76 5.09 -19.11
C GLY A 314 -6.37 6.50 -18.68
N GLY A 315 -6.01 7.36 -19.64
CA GLY A 315 -5.70 8.77 -19.40
C GLY A 315 -4.51 9.04 -18.48
N ASN A 316 -3.67 8.07 -18.20
CA ASN A 316 -2.53 8.15 -17.24
C ASN A 316 -2.95 8.60 -15.81
N VAL A 317 -4.21 8.37 -15.43
CA VAL A 317 -4.73 8.69 -14.11
C VAL A 317 -4.74 7.45 -13.24
N PHE A 318 -3.87 7.41 -12.25
CA PHE A 318 -3.69 6.28 -11.34
C PHE A 318 -4.62 6.37 -10.14
N ARG A 319 -5.09 5.21 -9.69
CA ARG A 319 -5.85 5.04 -8.44
C ARG A 319 -5.21 3.98 -7.57
N CYS A 320 -5.21 4.25 -6.27
CA CYS A 320 -4.67 3.34 -5.26
C CYS A 320 -5.74 2.37 -4.75
N PRO A 321 -5.34 1.17 -4.28
CA PRO A 321 -6.21 0.37 -3.43
C PRO A 321 -6.43 1.05 -2.08
N GLY A 322 -7.47 0.68 -1.34
CA GLY A 322 -7.90 1.37 -0.12
C GLY A 322 -6.87 1.47 1.01
N TRP A 323 -5.82 0.68 0.98
CA TRP A 323 -4.71 0.68 1.95
C TRP A 323 -3.45 1.42 1.45
N MET A 324 -3.53 2.07 0.30
CA MET A 324 -2.45 2.87 -0.26
C MET A 324 -2.95 4.29 -0.53
N ARG A 325 -2.11 5.29 -0.26
CA ARG A 325 -2.40 6.70 -0.51
C ARG A 325 -1.16 7.40 -1.05
N VAL A 326 -1.38 8.30 -2.01
CA VAL A 326 -0.34 9.17 -2.56
C VAL A 326 -0.65 10.61 -2.18
N THR A 327 0.38 11.37 -1.83
CA THR A 327 0.32 12.82 -1.57
C THR A 327 1.44 13.52 -2.32
N ALA A 328 1.25 14.80 -2.63
CA ALA A 328 2.29 15.62 -3.25
C ALA A 328 3.00 16.46 -2.19
N ARG A 329 4.32 16.58 -2.30
CA ARG A 329 5.16 17.45 -1.45
C ARG A 329 5.93 18.47 -2.29
N ASP A 330 6.39 19.55 -1.66
CA ASP A 330 7.35 20.43 -2.30
C ASP A 330 8.66 19.67 -2.59
N VAL A 331 9.28 19.95 -3.74
CA VAL A 331 10.51 19.25 -4.15
C VAL A 331 11.75 19.79 -3.39
N ASN A 332 11.68 21.01 -2.86
CA ASN A 332 12.75 21.65 -2.11
C ASN A 332 12.57 21.50 -0.58
N ASP A 333 11.32 21.47 -0.10
CA ASP A 333 10.98 21.19 1.29
C ASP A 333 10.18 19.89 1.38
N PRO A 334 10.82 18.74 1.68
CA PRO A 334 10.16 17.45 1.69
C PRO A 334 9.11 17.28 2.81
N PHE A 335 9.03 18.22 3.75
CA PHE A 335 8.05 18.22 4.84
C PHE A 335 6.81 19.07 4.53
N ASP A 336 6.87 19.91 3.49
CA ASP A 336 5.75 20.72 3.06
C ASP A 336 4.84 19.94 2.08
N GLN A 337 3.61 19.64 2.52
CA GLN A 337 2.60 18.96 1.70
C GLN A 337 1.87 19.99 0.83
N LEU A 338 1.78 19.68 -0.45
CA LEU A 338 1.13 20.54 -1.41
C LEU A 338 -0.39 20.32 -1.48
N PRO A 339 -1.17 21.35 -1.81
CA PRO A 339 -2.60 21.20 -2.02
C PRO A 339 -2.91 20.33 -3.25
N ALA A 340 -4.13 19.78 -3.29
CA ALA A 340 -4.59 18.98 -4.42
C ALA A 340 -4.45 19.71 -5.75
N GLY A 341 -3.97 19.01 -6.77
CA GLY A 341 -3.70 19.53 -8.11
C GLY A 341 -2.36 20.24 -8.28
N ALA A 342 -1.64 20.56 -7.21
CA ALA A 342 -0.29 21.12 -7.31
C ALA A 342 0.72 20.05 -7.77
N ARG A 343 1.69 20.49 -8.59
CA ARG A 343 2.79 19.62 -9.05
C ARG A 343 3.87 19.55 -7.98
N GLY A 344 4.28 18.34 -7.62
CA GLY A 344 5.31 18.13 -6.61
C GLY A 344 5.91 16.73 -6.64
N GLY A 345 6.83 16.46 -5.74
CA GLY A 345 7.33 15.11 -5.51
C GLY A 345 6.25 14.22 -4.87
N LEU A 346 6.19 12.96 -5.27
CA LEU A 346 5.18 12.04 -4.76
C LEU A 346 5.66 11.31 -3.48
N ASN A 347 4.84 11.37 -2.46
CA ASN A 347 4.95 10.56 -1.25
C ASN A 347 3.93 9.44 -1.30
N ILE A 348 4.32 8.23 -0.90
CA ILE A 348 3.46 7.05 -0.91
C ILE A 348 3.36 6.47 0.50
N ALA A 349 2.13 6.38 1.00
CA ALA A 349 1.79 5.61 2.18
C ALA A 349 1.20 4.26 1.72
N ASP A 350 1.99 3.20 1.77
CA ASP A 350 1.60 1.82 1.44
C ASP A 350 1.56 0.99 2.72
N LEU A 351 0.37 0.86 3.31
CA LEU A 351 0.20 0.19 4.59
C LEU A 351 0.48 -1.32 4.53
N ALA A 352 0.47 -1.91 3.33
CA ALA A 352 0.87 -3.31 3.13
C ALA A 352 2.39 -3.51 3.26
N SER A 353 3.20 -2.45 3.21
CA SER A 353 4.62 -2.47 3.57
C SER A 353 4.83 -2.63 5.08
N TRP A 354 4.07 -3.55 5.67
CA TRP A 354 3.96 -3.79 7.11
C TRP A 354 5.29 -4.10 7.78
N TRP A 355 6.15 -4.90 7.13
CA TRP A 355 7.42 -5.36 7.68
C TRP A 355 8.64 -4.56 7.22
N SER A 356 8.43 -3.42 6.57
CA SER A 356 9.49 -2.50 6.15
C SER A 356 9.17 -1.07 6.59
N CYS A 357 9.10 -0.11 5.65
CA CYS A 357 8.57 1.23 5.90
C CYS A 357 7.38 1.48 4.99
N ALA A 358 6.24 1.80 5.58
CA ALA A 358 5.01 2.09 4.85
C ALA A 358 4.99 3.50 4.23
N PHE A 359 5.86 4.38 4.65
CA PHE A 359 5.87 5.81 4.29
C PHE A 359 7.13 6.13 3.50
N ILE A 360 7.00 6.23 2.18
CA ILE A 360 8.14 6.38 1.26
C ILE A 360 8.03 7.68 0.49
N GLN A 361 9.10 8.48 0.57
CA GLN A 361 9.33 9.64 -0.26
C GLN A 361 10.00 9.18 -1.56
N THR A 362 9.25 9.20 -2.67
CA THR A 362 9.77 8.78 -3.97
C THR A 362 10.53 9.92 -4.68
N GLN A 363 11.19 9.57 -5.79
CA GLN A 363 11.75 10.54 -6.73
C GLN A 363 10.78 10.89 -7.87
N ASP A 364 9.58 10.31 -7.90
CA ASP A 364 8.62 10.61 -8.94
C ASP A 364 7.94 11.96 -8.68
N VAL A 365 7.66 12.67 -9.77
CA VAL A 365 6.99 13.98 -9.78
C VAL A 365 5.64 13.84 -10.45
N GLY A 366 4.64 14.50 -9.87
CA GLY A 366 3.29 14.42 -10.41
C GLY A 366 2.31 15.35 -9.71
N ARG A 367 1.03 15.07 -9.88
CA ARG A 367 -0.08 15.79 -9.23
C ARG A 367 -1.04 14.78 -8.59
N VAL A 368 -1.60 15.17 -7.46
CA VAL A 368 -2.60 14.37 -6.76
C VAL A 368 -3.90 15.16 -6.69
N GLY A 369 -4.98 14.58 -7.19
CA GLY A 369 -6.32 15.18 -7.16
C GLY A 369 -6.97 15.15 -5.77
N ALA A 370 -8.03 15.91 -5.59
CA ALA A 370 -8.79 15.93 -4.33
C ALA A 370 -9.48 14.58 -4.02
N ASP A 371 -9.69 13.74 -5.03
CA ASP A 371 -10.24 12.38 -4.91
C ASP A 371 -9.14 11.31 -4.66
N GLY A 372 -7.88 11.73 -4.51
CA GLY A 372 -6.73 10.84 -4.30
C GLY A 372 -6.20 10.16 -5.56
N ALA A 373 -6.80 10.42 -6.74
CA ALA A 373 -6.23 10.00 -8.00
C ALA A 373 -4.97 10.83 -8.32
N PHE A 374 -3.99 10.23 -8.99
CA PHE A 374 -2.75 10.92 -9.27
C PHE A 374 -2.24 10.66 -10.70
N VAL A 375 -1.42 11.58 -11.19
CA VAL A 375 -0.69 11.45 -12.45
C VAL A 375 0.80 11.54 -12.20
N ILE A 376 1.59 10.82 -13.00
CA ILE A 376 3.05 10.85 -12.96
C ILE A 376 3.54 11.64 -14.17
N GLU A 377 4.30 12.69 -13.91
CA GLU A 377 4.78 13.62 -14.95
C GLU A 377 6.31 13.51 -15.19
N GLY A 378 7.02 12.73 -14.37
CA GLY A 378 8.45 12.53 -14.50
C GLY A 378 9.14 12.13 -13.22
N ARG A 379 10.44 12.39 -13.15
CA ARG A 379 11.27 12.12 -11.95
C ARG A 379 12.08 13.35 -11.58
N ILE A 380 12.41 13.46 -10.30
CA ILE A 380 13.35 14.46 -9.80
C ILE A 380 14.74 14.08 -10.33
N ASP A 381 15.28 14.89 -11.24
CA ASP A 381 16.66 14.77 -11.68
C ASP A 381 17.55 15.60 -10.74
N HIS A 382 18.55 14.99 -10.13
CA HIS A 382 19.54 15.72 -9.31
C HIS A 382 20.34 16.76 -10.11
N SER A 383 20.30 16.74 -11.46
CA SER A 383 20.89 17.78 -12.30
C SER A 383 20.12 19.10 -12.22
N ASP A 384 18.79 19.07 -12.04
CA ASP A 384 17.96 20.28 -11.94
C ASP A 384 18.20 21.06 -10.63
N ILE A 385 18.59 20.37 -9.55
CA ILE A 385 18.96 21.01 -8.27
C ILE A 385 20.28 21.79 -8.39
N ARG A 386 21.16 21.43 -9.34
CA ARG A 386 22.42 22.15 -9.59
C ARG A 386 22.23 23.39 -10.45
N GLY A 387 21.17 23.46 -11.25
CA GLY A 387 20.89 24.58 -12.15
C GLY A 387 20.44 25.87 -11.44
N CYS A 388 19.77 25.75 -10.29
CA CYS A 388 19.28 26.91 -9.54
C CYS A 388 20.38 27.69 -8.80
N ASN A 389 21.55 27.09 -8.54
CA ASN A 389 22.67 27.76 -7.90
C ASN A 389 23.59 28.56 -8.84
N LEU A 390 23.36 28.53 -10.16
CA LEU A 390 24.16 29.26 -11.14
C LEU A 390 23.59 30.63 -11.55
N LEU A 391 22.43 31.02 -10.99
CA LEU A 391 21.82 32.34 -11.28
C LEU A 391 22.07 33.40 -10.21
N VAL A 392 22.99 33.15 -9.26
CA VAL A 392 23.43 34.15 -8.30
C VAL A 392 24.95 34.30 -8.47
N GLN A 393 25.37 35.03 -9.48
CA GLN A 393 26.62 35.80 -9.56
C GLN A 393 26.33 37.18 -10.11
#